data_00bebc7d290fc8eefa9c11ce87385752
#
_entry.id   00bebc7d290fc8eefa9c11ce87385752
#
_cell.length_a   1.000
_cell.length_b   1.000
_cell.length_c   1.000
_cell.angle_alpha   90.00
_cell.angle_beta   90.00
_cell.angle_gamma   90.00
#
_symmetry.space_group_name_H-M   'P 1'
#
loop_
_entity.id
_entity.type
_entity.pdbx_description
1 polymer ?
#
loop_
_entity_poly.entity_id
_entity_poly.type
_entity_poly.pdbx_seq_one_letter_code
_entity_poly.pdbx_strand_id
1 'polypeptide(L)'
;MIFVKPDPAQLTAGFDLRFRVLRQPWQQPRGSEQDDLEAQGLHRVGLDGDGNVVATGRVHSLSCRRGQIRYMAVAPDRQRQGLGTQLLAALELAAQQAGLEVVELQARESQLGFYLARGYRDIGVGHTLFGTVSHRRMAKVLDSGVARLTQVWHQTIPLAGFMQVEGLSFDGRRFCTRASFDSGRNLHGTLFAGAGYSQAVLTGWGRVWLELQLCGLEGDIVLARAEVSYSKPVAETPVAEVESEALDLAPLLNGRNAKVPLTVVLADGLRLQALFAVLAERH
;
A
#
# COMPACT_ATOMS: atom_id res chain seq x y z
N MET A 1 -16.50 -19.37 8.76
CA MET A 1 -15.17 -19.54 8.16
C MET A 1 -14.15 -18.73 8.95
N ILE A 2 -12.99 -19.30 9.24
CA ILE A 2 -11.91 -18.65 9.98
C ILE A 2 -10.62 -18.72 9.17
N PHE A 3 -9.76 -17.68 9.28
CA PHE A 3 -8.44 -17.65 8.67
C PHE A 3 -7.38 -17.72 9.77
N VAL A 4 -6.54 -18.74 9.73
CA VAL A 4 -5.59 -19.05 10.79
C VAL A 4 -4.18 -19.28 10.27
N LYS A 5 -3.19 -19.22 11.17
CA LYS A 5 -1.88 -19.82 10.96
C LYS A 5 -2.07 -21.35 10.96
N PRO A 6 -1.69 -22.07 9.91
CA PRO A 6 -1.91 -23.50 9.82
C PRO A 6 -1.06 -24.29 10.82
N ASP A 7 -1.60 -25.39 11.33
CA ASP A 7 -0.83 -26.50 11.88
C ASP A 7 -0.19 -27.32 10.74
N PRO A 8 0.68 -28.33 11.03
CA PRO A 8 1.35 -29.12 10.00
C PRO A 8 0.40 -29.86 9.04
N ALA A 9 -0.75 -30.37 9.53
CA ALA A 9 -1.71 -31.08 8.71
C ALA A 9 -2.46 -30.10 7.78
N GLN A 10 -2.88 -28.97 8.32
CA GLN A 10 -3.53 -27.88 7.56
C GLN A 10 -2.55 -27.27 6.54
N LEU A 11 -1.26 -27.16 6.85
CA LEU A 11 -0.24 -26.68 5.92
C LEU A 11 -0.10 -27.64 4.73
N THR A 12 -0.05 -28.95 4.99
CA THR A 12 -0.01 -29.99 3.95
C THR A 12 -1.26 -29.93 3.07
N ALA A 13 -2.45 -29.81 3.67
CA ALA A 13 -3.70 -29.63 2.93
C ALA A 13 -3.69 -28.31 2.11
N GLY A 14 -3.05 -27.27 2.62
CA GLY A 14 -2.83 -26.01 1.90
C GLY A 14 -1.96 -26.19 0.66
N PHE A 15 -0.88 -26.96 0.74
CA PHE A 15 -0.05 -27.29 -0.41
C PHE A 15 -0.80 -28.13 -1.45
N ASP A 16 -1.60 -29.09 -1.02
CA ASP A 16 -2.48 -29.85 -1.92
C ASP A 16 -3.48 -28.95 -2.64
N LEU A 17 -4.06 -27.99 -1.93
CA LEU A 17 -4.97 -27.01 -2.55
C LEU A 17 -4.23 -26.13 -3.57
N ARG A 18 -3.02 -25.63 -3.25
CA ARG A 18 -2.17 -24.87 -4.19
C ARG A 18 -1.88 -25.67 -5.44
N PHE A 19 -1.49 -26.94 -5.29
CA PHE A 19 -1.22 -27.80 -6.43
C PHE A 19 -2.44 -27.91 -7.35
N ARG A 20 -3.59 -28.29 -6.80
CA ARG A 20 -4.85 -28.48 -7.56
C ARG A 20 -5.27 -27.19 -8.28
N VAL A 21 -5.10 -26.03 -7.68
CA VAL A 21 -5.60 -24.75 -8.24
C VAL A 21 -4.58 -24.06 -9.13
N LEU A 22 -3.30 -24.10 -8.76
CA LEU A 22 -2.26 -23.26 -9.38
C LEU A 22 -1.29 -24.02 -10.27
N ARG A 23 -1.23 -25.36 -10.21
CA ARG A 23 -0.24 -26.18 -10.91
C ARG A 23 -0.85 -27.24 -11.80
N GLN A 24 -1.76 -28.04 -11.26
CA GLN A 24 -2.39 -29.14 -11.99
C GLN A 24 -3.07 -28.70 -13.31
N PRO A 25 -3.81 -27.57 -13.39
CA PRO A 25 -4.39 -27.11 -14.64
C PRO A 25 -3.35 -26.79 -15.74
N TRP A 26 -2.11 -26.57 -15.35
CA TRP A 26 -0.96 -26.28 -16.24
C TRP A 26 -0.03 -27.47 -16.39
N GLN A 27 -0.47 -28.67 -16.00
CA GLN A 27 0.29 -29.93 -16.09
C GLN A 27 1.69 -29.87 -15.45
N GLN A 28 1.81 -29.06 -14.38
CA GLN A 28 3.07 -28.94 -13.64
C GLN A 28 3.23 -30.09 -12.63
N PRO A 29 4.46 -30.55 -12.34
CA PRO A 29 4.70 -31.65 -11.40
C PRO A 29 4.37 -31.24 -9.95
N ARG A 30 4.06 -32.23 -9.12
CA ARG A 30 4.00 -32.07 -7.65
C ARG A 30 5.34 -31.55 -7.13
N GLY A 31 5.27 -30.67 -6.10
CA GLY A 31 6.41 -29.94 -5.54
C GLY A 31 6.58 -28.56 -6.15
N SER A 32 6.07 -28.30 -7.36
CA SER A 32 6.14 -26.96 -7.98
C SER A 32 5.22 -25.90 -7.33
N GLU A 33 4.31 -26.34 -6.46
CA GLU A 33 3.46 -25.45 -5.62
C GLU A 33 4.17 -24.87 -4.41
N GLN A 34 5.43 -25.22 -4.20
CA GLN A 34 6.29 -24.79 -3.11
C GLN A 34 7.58 -24.18 -3.67
N ASP A 35 8.32 -23.46 -2.81
CA ASP A 35 9.66 -22.95 -3.09
C ASP A 35 10.52 -22.94 -1.80
N ASP A 36 11.79 -22.58 -1.94
CA ASP A 36 12.76 -22.58 -0.84
C ASP A 36 12.44 -21.59 0.30
N LEU A 37 11.44 -20.72 0.10
CA LEU A 37 11.01 -19.73 1.08
C LEU A 37 9.81 -20.20 1.93
N GLU A 38 9.36 -21.45 1.79
CA GLU A 38 8.19 -21.93 2.54
C GLU A 38 8.40 -21.86 4.06
N ALA A 39 9.58 -22.24 4.55
CA ALA A 39 9.90 -22.22 5.98
C ALA A 39 9.94 -20.82 6.58
N GLN A 40 10.20 -19.78 5.76
CA GLN A 40 10.24 -18.38 6.16
C GLN A 40 8.89 -17.69 5.96
N GLY A 41 7.94 -18.37 5.37
CA GLY A 41 6.63 -17.85 4.99
C GLY A 41 5.66 -17.73 6.16
N LEU A 42 4.94 -16.64 6.22
CA LEU A 42 3.78 -16.46 7.09
C LEU A 42 2.56 -17.01 6.35
N HIS A 43 2.24 -18.27 6.59
CA HIS A 43 1.11 -18.95 5.95
C HIS A 43 -0.21 -18.56 6.61
N ARG A 44 -1.28 -18.50 5.78
CA ARG A 44 -2.67 -18.42 6.21
C ARG A 44 -3.50 -19.42 5.43
N VAL A 45 -4.39 -20.11 6.15
CA VAL A 45 -5.38 -21.01 5.57
C VAL A 45 -6.78 -20.60 6.04
N GLY A 46 -7.75 -20.72 5.14
CA GLY A 46 -9.16 -20.58 5.42
C GLY A 46 -9.78 -21.95 5.67
N LEU A 47 -10.42 -22.14 6.83
CA LEU A 47 -11.09 -23.36 7.21
C LEU A 47 -12.59 -23.22 7.08
N ASP A 48 -13.27 -24.24 6.51
CA ASP A 48 -14.72 -24.34 6.51
C ASP A 48 -15.27 -24.81 7.87
N GLY A 49 -16.61 -25.04 7.93
CA GLY A 49 -17.28 -25.48 9.16
C GLY A 49 -16.83 -26.86 9.67
N ASP A 50 -16.32 -27.68 8.78
CA ASP A 50 -15.85 -29.05 9.07
C ASP A 50 -14.33 -29.09 9.32
N GLY A 51 -13.64 -27.93 9.27
CA GLY A 51 -12.21 -27.82 9.48
C GLY A 51 -11.35 -28.10 8.24
N ASN A 52 -11.95 -28.23 7.05
CA ASN A 52 -11.21 -28.46 5.82
C ASN A 52 -10.59 -27.17 5.29
N VAL A 53 -9.38 -27.26 4.71
CA VAL A 53 -8.71 -26.14 4.08
C VAL A 53 -9.31 -25.85 2.72
N VAL A 54 -9.97 -24.69 2.58
CA VAL A 54 -10.62 -24.22 1.35
C VAL A 54 -9.99 -22.96 0.76
N ALA A 55 -9.07 -22.34 1.47
CA ALA A 55 -8.26 -21.24 0.97
C ALA A 55 -6.85 -21.31 1.56
N THR A 56 -5.86 -20.84 0.83
CA THR A 56 -4.46 -20.83 1.29
C THR A 56 -3.68 -19.71 0.63
N GLY A 57 -2.67 -19.18 1.31
CA GLY A 57 -1.74 -18.21 0.80
C GLY A 57 -0.56 -18.02 1.76
N ARG A 58 0.47 -17.33 1.26
CA ARG A 58 1.69 -17.07 2.01
C ARG A 58 2.15 -15.64 1.75
N VAL A 59 2.69 -14.98 2.77
CA VAL A 59 3.52 -13.78 2.63
C VAL A 59 4.91 -14.07 3.22
N HIS A 60 5.97 -13.59 2.57
CA HIS A 60 7.33 -13.66 3.07
C HIS A 60 8.05 -12.32 2.87
N SER A 61 9.07 -12.04 3.66
CA SER A 61 9.83 -10.81 3.58
C SER A 61 10.74 -10.81 2.36
N LEU A 62 10.75 -9.69 1.63
CA LEU A 62 11.75 -9.35 0.60
C LEU A 62 12.84 -8.45 1.19
N SER A 63 12.47 -7.61 2.16
CA SER A 63 13.36 -6.76 2.94
C SER A 63 12.76 -6.56 4.33
N CYS A 64 13.39 -5.75 5.16
CA CYS A 64 12.90 -5.47 6.52
C CYS A 64 11.49 -4.84 6.56
N ARG A 65 11.01 -4.23 5.47
CA ARG A 65 9.72 -3.52 5.42
C ARG A 65 8.83 -3.92 4.25
N ARG A 66 9.34 -4.71 3.31
CA ARG A 66 8.60 -5.14 2.11
C ARG A 66 8.44 -6.64 2.12
N GLY A 67 7.21 -7.11 1.87
CA GLY A 67 6.90 -8.52 1.72
C GLY A 67 6.30 -8.86 0.36
N GLN A 68 6.31 -10.14 0.00
CA GLN A 68 5.65 -10.65 -1.19
C GLN A 68 4.59 -11.67 -0.81
N ILE A 69 3.36 -11.43 -1.29
CA ILE A 69 2.27 -12.41 -1.20
C ILE A 69 2.35 -13.36 -2.39
N ARG A 70 2.32 -14.66 -2.10
CA ARG A 70 2.40 -15.73 -3.12
C ARG A 70 1.41 -16.85 -2.83
N TYR A 71 1.14 -17.62 -3.88
CA TYR A 71 0.38 -18.87 -3.81
C TYR A 71 -1.04 -18.72 -3.20
N MET A 72 -1.69 -17.58 -3.47
CA MET A 72 -3.10 -17.45 -3.10
C MET A 72 -3.96 -18.39 -3.94
N ALA A 73 -4.67 -19.29 -3.28
CA ALA A 73 -5.60 -20.23 -3.89
C ALA A 73 -6.87 -20.36 -3.05
N VAL A 74 -8.01 -20.43 -3.75
CA VAL A 74 -9.32 -20.73 -3.16
C VAL A 74 -9.89 -21.93 -3.91
N ALA A 75 -10.47 -22.89 -3.18
CA ALA A 75 -11.06 -24.09 -3.73
C ALA A 75 -12.10 -23.71 -4.81
N PRO A 76 -12.12 -24.39 -5.98
CA PRO A 76 -12.95 -23.99 -7.12
C PRO A 76 -14.44 -23.88 -6.81
N ASP A 77 -14.97 -24.78 -5.99
CA ASP A 77 -16.36 -24.82 -5.52
C ASP A 77 -16.70 -23.74 -4.48
N ARG A 78 -15.69 -23.06 -3.95
CA ARG A 78 -15.80 -21.98 -2.94
C ARG A 78 -15.41 -20.61 -3.48
N GLN A 79 -15.09 -20.48 -4.75
CA GLN A 79 -14.80 -19.19 -5.39
C GLN A 79 -16.04 -18.29 -5.49
N ARG A 80 -15.82 -16.97 -5.70
CA ARG A 80 -16.87 -15.94 -5.79
C ARG A 80 -17.72 -15.77 -4.51
N GLN A 81 -17.29 -16.32 -3.37
CA GLN A 81 -17.92 -16.19 -2.06
C GLN A 81 -17.18 -15.22 -1.12
N GLY A 82 -16.29 -14.36 -1.67
CA GLY A 82 -15.53 -13.39 -0.88
C GLY A 82 -14.27 -13.95 -0.20
N LEU A 83 -13.98 -15.27 -0.31
CA LEU A 83 -12.88 -15.91 0.40
C LEU A 83 -11.50 -15.39 -0.01
N GLY A 84 -11.32 -15.06 -1.28
CA GLY A 84 -10.06 -14.45 -1.75
C GLY A 84 -9.80 -13.10 -1.07
N THR A 85 -10.84 -12.31 -0.81
CA THR A 85 -10.74 -11.03 -0.08
C THR A 85 -10.35 -11.26 1.38
N GLN A 86 -10.99 -12.20 2.04
CA GLN A 86 -10.71 -12.53 3.44
C GLN A 86 -9.31 -13.11 3.61
N LEU A 87 -8.86 -13.99 2.69
CA LEU A 87 -7.50 -14.52 2.67
C LEU A 87 -6.47 -13.40 2.48
N LEU A 88 -6.71 -12.49 1.52
CA LEU A 88 -5.80 -11.36 1.28
C LEU A 88 -5.68 -10.48 2.53
N ALA A 89 -6.80 -10.13 3.17
CA ALA A 89 -6.80 -9.36 4.42
C ALA A 89 -6.04 -10.09 5.55
N ALA A 90 -6.20 -11.42 5.67
CA ALA A 90 -5.47 -12.20 6.67
C ALA A 90 -3.96 -12.23 6.40
N LEU A 91 -3.53 -12.24 5.14
CA LEU A 91 -2.12 -12.15 4.75
C LEU A 91 -1.56 -10.75 4.99
N GLU A 92 -2.31 -9.69 4.65
CA GLU A 92 -1.94 -8.30 4.94
C GLU A 92 -1.79 -8.06 6.44
N LEU A 93 -2.72 -8.56 7.25
CA LEU A 93 -2.61 -8.48 8.72
C LEU A 93 -1.37 -9.23 9.24
N ALA A 94 -1.08 -10.42 8.70
CA ALA A 94 0.12 -11.16 9.07
C ALA A 94 1.41 -10.40 8.69
N ALA A 95 1.41 -9.73 7.54
CA ALA A 95 2.51 -8.88 7.10
C ALA A 95 2.72 -7.69 8.06
N GLN A 96 1.65 -6.98 8.43
CA GLN A 96 1.70 -5.86 9.39
C GLN A 96 2.22 -6.31 10.76
N GLN A 97 1.75 -7.46 11.28
CA GLN A 97 2.21 -8.03 12.55
C GLN A 97 3.69 -8.41 12.53
N ALA A 98 4.23 -8.70 11.34
CA ALA A 98 5.66 -8.96 11.13
C ALA A 98 6.48 -7.68 10.86
N GLY A 99 5.89 -6.50 10.95
CA GLY A 99 6.56 -5.21 10.74
C GLY A 99 6.72 -4.80 9.27
N LEU A 100 6.03 -5.49 8.34
CA LEU A 100 6.05 -5.10 6.94
C LEU A 100 5.13 -3.90 6.71
N GLU A 101 5.57 -2.98 5.88
CA GLU A 101 4.89 -1.72 5.56
C GLU A 101 4.29 -1.72 4.16
N VAL A 102 4.88 -2.52 3.27
CA VAL A 102 4.44 -2.68 1.88
C VAL A 102 4.37 -4.16 1.55
N VAL A 103 3.32 -4.56 0.84
CA VAL A 103 3.24 -5.89 0.24
C VAL A 103 3.13 -5.80 -1.26
N GLU A 104 3.82 -6.70 -1.95
CA GLU A 104 3.71 -6.84 -3.41
C GLU A 104 3.27 -8.26 -3.79
N LEU A 105 2.81 -8.40 -5.01
CA LEU A 105 2.43 -9.69 -5.59
C LEU A 105 2.53 -9.66 -7.10
N GLN A 106 2.48 -10.85 -7.68
CA GLN A 106 2.38 -11.06 -9.13
C GLN A 106 0.95 -11.47 -9.45
N ALA A 107 0.16 -10.56 -9.99
CA ALA A 107 -1.22 -10.81 -10.36
C ALA A 107 -1.31 -11.27 -11.82
N ARG A 108 -2.08 -12.32 -12.09
CA ARG A 108 -2.46 -12.64 -13.48
C ARG A 108 -3.26 -11.46 -14.05
N GLU A 109 -3.07 -11.13 -15.32
CA GLU A 109 -3.79 -10.01 -15.95
C GLU A 109 -5.31 -10.12 -15.79
N SER A 110 -5.87 -11.33 -15.85
CA SER A 110 -7.29 -11.59 -15.63
C SER A 110 -7.78 -11.30 -14.20
N GLN A 111 -6.88 -11.11 -13.25
CA GLN A 111 -7.19 -10.85 -11.83
C GLN A 111 -6.84 -9.44 -11.37
N LEU A 112 -6.38 -8.55 -12.26
CA LEU A 112 -5.99 -7.18 -11.90
C LEU A 112 -7.10 -6.41 -11.18
N GLY A 113 -8.34 -6.48 -11.69
CA GLY A 113 -9.50 -5.82 -11.09
C GLY A 113 -9.76 -6.22 -9.63
N PHE A 114 -9.46 -7.49 -9.28
CA PHE A 114 -9.60 -7.98 -7.92
C PHE A 114 -8.65 -7.23 -6.95
N TYR A 115 -7.40 -7.04 -7.34
CA TYR A 115 -6.40 -6.38 -6.51
C TYR A 115 -6.55 -4.86 -6.52
N LEU A 116 -6.85 -4.24 -7.69
CA LEU A 116 -7.11 -2.80 -7.80
C LEU A 116 -8.24 -2.37 -6.86
N ALA A 117 -9.34 -3.12 -6.81
CA ALA A 117 -10.47 -2.86 -5.91
C ALA A 117 -10.11 -3.00 -4.41
N ARG A 118 -8.89 -3.44 -4.06
CA ARG A 118 -8.40 -3.62 -2.69
C ARG A 118 -7.19 -2.74 -2.37
N GLY A 119 -7.00 -1.67 -3.15
CA GLY A 119 -5.98 -0.66 -2.94
C GLY A 119 -4.58 -1.04 -3.44
N TYR A 120 -4.45 -2.13 -4.19
CA TYR A 120 -3.20 -2.43 -4.88
C TYR A 120 -3.05 -1.54 -6.11
N ARG A 121 -1.80 -1.21 -6.42
CA ARG A 121 -1.42 -0.46 -7.61
C ARG A 121 -0.59 -1.35 -8.53
N ASP A 122 -0.79 -1.20 -9.82
CA ASP A 122 0.09 -1.78 -10.82
C ASP A 122 1.42 -0.99 -10.84
N ILE A 123 2.52 -1.69 -10.55
CA ILE A 123 3.88 -1.12 -10.49
C ILE A 123 4.78 -1.65 -11.62
N GLY A 124 4.23 -2.32 -12.60
CA GLY A 124 4.96 -2.72 -13.81
C GLY A 124 4.73 -4.14 -14.26
N VAL A 125 5.45 -4.51 -15.31
CA VAL A 125 5.38 -5.84 -15.91
C VAL A 125 5.93 -6.88 -14.94
N GLY A 126 5.19 -7.97 -14.76
CA GLY A 126 5.61 -9.15 -14.02
C GLY A 126 6.24 -10.21 -14.91
N HIS A 127 6.49 -11.38 -14.35
CA HIS A 127 6.98 -12.51 -15.13
C HIS A 127 5.86 -13.21 -15.90
N THR A 128 6.21 -13.90 -16.96
CA THR A 128 5.29 -14.81 -17.66
C THR A 128 5.50 -16.22 -17.14
N LEU A 129 4.45 -16.82 -16.55
CA LEU A 129 4.48 -18.22 -16.13
C LEU A 129 4.09 -19.14 -17.28
N PHE A 130 4.75 -20.30 -17.36
CA PHE A 130 4.47 -21.37 -18.33
C PHE A 130 4.43 -20.88 -19.80
N GLY A 131 5.16 -19.80 -20.10
CA GLY A 131 5.21 -19.21 -21.44
C GLY A 131 3.95 -18.51 -21.92
N THR A 132 2.84 -18.57 -21.19
CA THR A 132 1.53 -18.11 -21.66
C THR A 132 0.76 -17.25 -20.66
N VAL A 133 1.08 -17.31 -19.36
CA VAL A 133 0.32 -16.59 -18.32
C VAL A 133 1.07 -15.32 -17.93
N SER A 134 0.68 -14.21 -18.55
CA SER A 134 1.22 -12.88 -18.23
C SER A 134 0.79 -12.42 -16.83
N HIS A 135 1.73 -11.83 -16.12
CA HIS A 135 1.51 -11.24 -14.81
C HIS A 135 1.89 -9.76 -14.77
N ARG A 136 1.26 -9.03 -13.88
CA ARG A 136 1.62 -7.66 -13.51
C ARG A 136 2.12 -7.65 -12.07
N ARG A 137 3.15 -6.86 -11.80
CA ARG A 137 3.58 -6.59 -10.44
C ARG A 137 2.64 -5.58 -9.82
N MET A 138 2.11 -5.91 -8.67
CA MET A 138 1.21 -5.02 -7.93
C MET A 138 1.71 -4.84 -6.51
N ALA A 139 1.54 -3.65 -5.94
CA ALA A 139 1.93 -3.35 -4.57
C ALA A 139 0.86 -2.55 -3.84
N LYS A 140 0.86 -2.67 -2.52
CA LYS A 140 0.01 -1.91 -1.59
C LYS A 140 0.83 -1.47 -0.40
N VAL A 141 0.70 -0.19 -0.03
CA VAL A 141 1.15 0.29 1.29
C VAL A 141 0.11 -0.11 2.31
N LEU A 142 0.54 -0.77 3.38
CA LEU A 142 -0.31 -1.17 4.50
C LEU A 142 -0.50 -0.01 5.49
N ASP A 143 -1.45 -0.14 6.42
CA ASP A 143 -1.69 0.89 7.45
C ASP A 143 -0.42 1.13 8.30
N SER A 144 0.39 0.10 8.53
CA SER A 144 1.73 0.23 9.13
C SER A 144 2.65 1.16 8.36
N GLY A 145 2.59 1.18 7.03
CA GLY A 145 3.35 2.09 6.18
C GLY A 145 2.86 3.53 6.27
N VAL A 146 1.54 3.75 6.37
CA VAL A 146 0.96 5.09 6.62
C VAL A 146 1.35 5.58 8.02
N ALA A 147 1.29 4.73 9.03
CA ALA A 147 1.75 5.05 10.39
C ALA A 147 3.26 5.37 10.42
N ARG A 148 4.07 4.66 9.63
CA ARG A 148 5.50 4.95 9.46
C ARG A 148 5.75 6.34 8.89
N LEU A 149 4.99 6.76 7.90
CA LEU A 149 5.08 8.12 7.35
C LEU A 149 4.87 9.17 8.44
N THR A 150 3.86 8.99 9.28
CA THR A 150 3.62 9.89 10.45
C THR A 150 4.83 9.93 11.38
N GLN A 151 5.44 8.78 11.67
CA GLN A 151 6.65 8.73 12.49
C GLN A 151 7.84 9.47 11.83
N VAL A 152 8.03 9.31 10.53
CA VAL A 152 9.06 10.04 9.77
C VAL A 152 8.86 11.54 9.91
N TRP A 153 7.65 12.05 9.71
CA TRP A 153 7.35 13.47 9.90
C TRP A 153 7.68 13.96 11.31
N HIS A 154 7.20 13.26 12.33
CA HIS A 154 7.40 13.69 13.72
C HIS A 154 8.87 13.63 14.16
N GLN A 155 9.67 12.72 13.59
CA GLN A 155 11.09 12.59 13.90
C GLN A 155 11.97 13.61 13.16
N THR A 156 11.56 14.03 11.95
CA THR A 156 12.41 14.83 11.05
C THR A 156 11.92 16.25 10.84
N ILE A 157 10.63 16.54 11.11
CA ILE A 157 10.01 17.84 10.88
C ILE A 157 9.32 18.30 12.19
N PRO A 158 10.00 19.09 13.06
CA PRO A 158 9.43 19.52 14.35
C PRO A 158 8.06 20.16 14.23
N LEU A 159 7.79 20.92 13.16
CA LEU A 159 6.48 21.54 12.92
C LEU A 159 5.37 20.49 12.73
N ALA A 160 5.65 19.38 12.06
CA ALA A 160 4.68 18.30 11.87
C ALA A 160 4.30 17.65 13.22
N GLY A 161 5.29 17.47 14.11
CA GLY A 161 5.08 17.00 15.47
C GLY A 161 4.26 17.99 16.32
N PHE A 162 4.58 19.30 16.26
CA PHE A 162 3.82 20.33 16.95
C PHE A 162 2.35 20.40 16.50
N MET A 163 2.12 20.34 15.20
CA MET A 163 0.79 20.33 14.60
C MET A 163 0.07 18.98 14.73
N GLN A 164 0.75 17.95 15.22
CA GLN A 164 0.24 16.57 15.31
C GLN A 164 -0.31 16.09 13.96
N VAL A 165 0.42 16.34 12.89
CA VAL A 165 0.00 15.88 11.55
C VAL A 165 0.16 14.38 11.47
N GLU A 166 -0.90 13.67 11.09
CA GLU A 166 -0.88 12.21 10.93
C GLU A 166 -1.52 11.78 9.62
N GLY A 167 -1.01 10.70 9.04
CA GLY A 167 -1.64 10.00 7.94
C GLY A 167 -2.82 9.19 8.45
N LEU A 168 -4.00 9.35 7.83
CA LEU A 168 -5.21 8.63 8.20
C LEU A 168 -5.42 7.37 7.36
N SER A 169 -5.29 7.50 6.05
CA SER A 169 -5.57 6.40 5.12
C SER A 169 -4.90 6.63 3.76
N PHE A 170 -4.54 5.53 3.11
CA PHE A 170 -4.09 5.53 1.72
C PHE A 170 -4.65 4.29 1.01
N ASP A 171 -5.44 4.50 -0.03
CA ASP A 171 -6.07 3.44 -0.81
C ASP A 171 -5.34 3.13 -2.15
N GLY A 172 -4.13 3.66 -2.31
CA GLY A 172 -3.35 3.58 -3.54
C GLY A 172 -3.52 4.80 -4.46
N ARG A 173 -4.57 5.60 -4.32
CA ARG A 173 -4.86 6.81 -5.12
C ARG A 173 -5.08 8.02 -4.23
N ARG A 174 -5.94 7.90 -3.25
CA ARG A 174 -6.31 8.96 -2.30
C ARG A 174 -5.54 8.78 -1.01
N PHE A 175 -4.88 9.84 -0.59
CA PHE A 175 -4.21 9.95 0.70
C PHE A 175 -4.84 11.05 1.52
N CYS A 176 -5.18 10.74 2.77
CA CYS A 176 -5.79 11.66 3.72
C CYS A 176 -4.89 11.87 4.93
N THR A 177 -4.86 13.11 5.43
CA THR A 177 -4.17 13.48 6.67
C THR A 177 -5.08 14.27 7.59
N ARG A 178 -4.75 14.26 8.87
CA ARG A 178 -5.38 15.11 9.90
C ARG A 178 -4.30 15.87 10.66
N ALA A 179 -4.63 17.04 11.18
CA ALA A 179 -3.79 17.80 12.11
C ALA A 179 -4.61 18.26 13.31
N SER A 180 -3.94 18.66 14.40
CA SER A 180 -4.60 19.24 15.56
C SER A 180 -5.12 20.65 15.21
N PHE A 181 -6.42 20.87 15.44
CA PHE A 181 -7.03 22.19 15.28
C PHE A 181 -6.48 23.19 16.30
N ASP A 182 -6.31 22.76 17.56
CA ASP A 182 -5.88 23.64 18.63
C ASP A 182 -4.46 24.19 18.45
N SER A 183 -3.54 23.37 17.92
CA SER A 183 -2.16 23.82 17.62
C SER A 183 -2.11 24.77 16.41
N GLY A 184 -3.12 24.73 15.55
CA GLY A 184 -3.18 25.56 14.34
C GLY A 184 -4.19 26.70 14.39
N ARG A 185 -4.87 26.92 15.52
CA ARG A 185 -5.94 27.92 15.65
C ARG A 185 -5.41 29.36 15.73
N ASN A 186 -6.08 30.30 15.06
CA ASN A 186 -5.82 31.73 15.14
C ASN A 186 -6.72 32.43 16.17
N LEU A 187 -6.53 33.75 16.30
CA LEU A 187 -7.31 34.59 17.25
C LEU A 187 -8.81 34.68 16.89
N HIS A 188 -9.22 34.34 15.69
CA HIS A 188 -10.62 34.35 15.25
C HIS A 188 -11.32 32.99 15.51
N GLY A 189 -10.65 32.03 16.13
CA GLY A 189 -11.20 30.70 16.39
C GLY A 189 -11.28 29.80 15.14
N THR A 190 -10.53 30.13 14.10
CA THR A 190 -10.43 29.33 12.86
C THR A 190 -8.99 28.87 12.64
N LEU A 191 -8.78 27.93 11.72
CA LEU A 191 -7.45 27.47 11.37
C LEU A 191 -6.61 28.64 10.80
N PHE A 192 -5.42 28.84 11.35
CA PHE A 192 -4.44 29.78 10.80
C PHE A 192 -4.02 29.34 9.38
N ALA A 193 -4.01 30.29 8.46
CA ALA A 193 -3.70 30.03 7.06
C ALA A 193 -2.35 29.31 6.86
N GLY A 194 -1.33 29.71 7.61
CA GLY A 194 -0.01 29.06 7.59
C GLY A 194 -0.01 27.61 8.09
N ALA A 195 -0.84 27.31 9.11
CA ALA A 195 -0.99 25.93 9.59
C ALA A 195 -1.66 25.04 8.53
N GLY A 196 -2.75 25.54 7.92
CA GLY A 196 -3.41 24.84 6.82
C GLY A 196 -2.49 24.62 5.61
N TYR A 197 -1.70 25.64 5.23
CA TYR A 197 -0.70 25.52 4.18
C TYR A 197 0.34 24.43 4.50
N SER A 198 0.89 24.44 5.72
CA SER A 198 1.90 23.46 6.15
C SER A 198 1.36 22.03 6.11
N GLN A 199 0.12 21.81 6.59
CA GLN A 199 -0.53 20.51 6.51
C GLN A 199 -0.74 20.08 5.06
N ALA A 200 -1.20 20.96 4.19
CA ALA A 200 -1.42 20.65 2.77
C ALA A 200 -0.10 20.28 2.06
N VAL A 201 1.01 20.99 2.36
CA VAL A 201 2.35 20.64 1.84
C VAL A 201 2.78 19.27 2.32
N LEU A 202 2.64 18.95 3.61
CA LEU A 202 2.96 17.64 4.18
C LEU A 202 2.12 16.54 3.54
N THR A 203 0.83 16.79 3.29
CA THR A 203 -0.07 15.83 2.61
C THR A 203 0.43 15.53 1.20
N GLY A 204 0.78 16.55 0.42
CA GLY A 204 1.34 16.37 -0.94
C GLY A 204 2.69 15.65 -0.92
N TRP A 205 3.59 16.04 -0.02
CA TRP A 205 4.88 15.38 0.20
C TRP A 205 4.68 13.90 0.58
N GLY A 206 3.77 13.64 1.51
CA GLY A 206 3.45 12.28 1.95
C GLY A 206 2.90 11.41 0.83
N ARG A 207 2.08 11.98 -0.07
CA ARG A 207 1.58 11.26 -1.25
C ARG A 207 2.73 10.81 -2.17
N VAL A 208 3.74 11.68 -2.37
CA VAL A 208 4.93 11.34 -3.14
C VAL A 208 5.76 10.26 -2.44
N TRP A 209 5.94 10.39 -1.12
CA TRP A 209 6.66 9.39 -0.32
C TRP A 209 6.02 8.01 -0.41
N LEU A 210 4.68 7.93 -0.30
CA LEU A 210 3.93 6.68 -0.42
C LEU A 210 4.09 6.04 -1.82
N GLU A 211 4.16 6.85 -2.88
CA GLU A 211 4.44 6.34 -4.23
C GLU A 211 5.85 5.77 -4.35
N LEU A 212 6.85 6.43 -3.77
CA LEU A 212 8.22 5.89 -3.70
C LEU A 212 8.23 4.53 -3.00
N GLN A 213 7.51 4.42 -1.86
CA GLN A 213 7.39 3.14 -1.16
C GLN A 213 6.70 2.08 -2.02
N LEU A 214 5.61 2.40 -2.73
CA LEU A 214 4.94 1.47 -3.64
C LEU A 214 5.89 0.94 -4.71
N CYS A 215 6.63 1.83 -5.35
CA CYS A 215 7.54 1.50 -6.46
C CYS A 215 8.86 0.86 -5.99
N GLY A 216 9.20 0.97 -4.69
CA GLY A 216 10.50 0.56 -4.17
C GLY A 216 11.63 1.45 -4.67
N LEU A 217 11.35 2.75 -4.82
CA LEU A 217 12.29 3.77 -5.26
C LEU A 217 12.71 4.65 -4.07
N GLU A 218 13.88 5.26 -4.18
CA GLU A 218 14.44 6.21 -3.22
C GLU A 218 14.66 7.57 -3.91
N GLY A 219 14.71 8.64 -3.10
CA GLY A 219 14.96 9.99 -3.58
C GLY A 219 14.50 11.06 -2.60
N ASP A 220 15.15 12.22 -2.62
CA ASP A 220 14.80 13.34 -1.77
C ASP A 220 13.63 14.13 -2.35
N ILE A 221 12.56 14.27 -1.56
CA ILE A 221 11.37 15.00 -1.98
C ILE A 221 11.46 16.45 -1.54
N VAL A 222 11.41 17.38 -2.49
CA VAL A 222 11.42 18.82 -2.22
C VAL A 222 10.22 19.51 -2.86
N LEU A 223 9.70 20.53 -2.21
CA LEU A 223 8.68 21.42 -2.79
C LEU A 223 9.38 22.43 -3.71
N ALA A 224 9.12 22.33 -5.02
CA ALA A 224 9.72 23.22 -6.02
C ALA A 224 8.86 24.45 -6.30
N ARG A 225 7.53 24.32 -6.21
CA ARG A 225 6.58 25.42 -6.43
C ARG A 225 5.29 25.14 -5.69
N ALA A 226 4.66 26.20 -5.16
CA ALA A 226 3.33 26.12 -4.56
C ALA A 226 2.53 27.36 -4.87
N GLU A 227 1.22 27.17 -5.10
CA GLU A 227 0.22 28.21 -5.18
C GLU A 227 -0.96 27.78 -4.31
N VAL A 228 -1.37 28.64 -3.38
CA VAL A 228 -2.43 28.34 -2.42
C VAL A 228 -3.55 29.35 -2.54
N SER A 229 -4.79 28.86 -2.49
CA SER A 229 -5.99 29.67 -2.42
C SER A 229 -6.83 29.30 -1.19
N TYR A 230 -7.44 30.32 -0.60
CA TYR A 230 -8.30 30.19 0.58
C TYR A 230 -9.69 30.65 0.19
N SER A 231 -10.70 29.79 0.36
CA SER A 231 -12.08 30.07 -0.04
C SER A 231 -13.01 30.35 1.13
N LYS A 232 -12.81 29.65 2.24
CA LYS A 232 -13.61 29.81 3.47
C LYS A 232 -12.79 29.48 4.74
N PRO A 233 -13.15 30.05 5.91
CA PRO A 233 -12.52 29.67 7.16
C PRO A 233 -12.78 28.20 7.50
N VAL A 234 -11.79 27.54 8.09
CA VAL A 234 -11.90 26.17 8.65
C VAL A 234 -12.01 26.31 10.17
N ALA A 235 -13.11 25.85 10.75
CA ALA A 235 -13.43 26.01 12.18
C ALA A 235 -13.50 24.69 12.94
N GLU A 236 -13.01 23.62 12.33
CA GLU A 236 -12.99 22.26 12.89
C GLU A 236 -11.66 21.57 12.59
N THR A 237 -11.48 20.36 13.11
CA THR A 237 -10.28 19.53 12.85
C THR A 237 -10.00 19.44 11.36
N PRO A 238 -8.85 19.97 10.90
CA PRO A 238 -8.55 20.00 9.47
C PRO A 238 -8.18 18.61 8.94
N VAL A 239 -8.91 18.17 7.93
CA VAL A 239 -8.58 17.00 7.13
C VAL A 239 -8.14 17.50 5.74
N ALA A 240 -6.95 17.09 5.33
CA ALA A 240 -6.44 17.37 3.99
C ALA A 240 -6.40 16.08 3.18
N GLU A 241 -6.66 16.20 1.89
CA GLU A 241 -6.65 15.07 0.97
C GLU A 241 -5.99 15.42 -0.35
N VAL A 242 -5.37 14.40 -0.94
CA VAL A 242 -4.85 14.43 -2.30
C VAL A 242 -5.25 13.14 -3.00
N GLU A 243 -5.84 13.28 -4.17
CA GLU A 243 -6.16 12.15 -5.04
C GLU A 243 -5.38 12.30 -6.34
N SER A 244 -4.71 11.24 -6.75
CA SER A 244 -3.96 11.18 -7.99
C SER A 244 -3.82 9.75 -8.50
N GLU A 245 -3.74 9.60 -9.80
CA GLU A 245 -3.28 8.36 -10.43
C GLU A 245 -1.81 8.05 -10.05
N ALA A 246 -1.22 7.05 -10.72
CA ALA A 246 0.21 6.76 -10.57
C ALA A 246 1.03 8.03 -10.86
N LEU A 247 1.96 8.33 -9.98
CA LEU A 247 2.89 9.43 -10.19
C LEU A 247 4.00 8.97 -11.14
N ASP A 248 4.38 9.83 -12.09
CA ASP A 248 5.47 9.52 -13.01
C ASP A 248 6.83 9.66 -12.30
N LEU A 249 7.32 8.56 -11.79
CA LEU A 249 8.64 8.42 -11.18
C LEU A 249 9.66 7.74 -12.11
N ALA A 250 9.29 7.42 -13.36
CA ALA A 250 10.18 6.77 -14.32
C ALA A 250 11.52 7.52 -14.54
N PRO A 251 11.61 8.85 -14.48
CA PRO A 251 12.89 9.55 -14.57
C PRO A 251 13.92 9.08 -13.54
N LEU A 252 13.51 8.70 -12.32
CA LEU A 252 14.40 8.22 -11.25
C LEU A 252 15.16 6.95 -11.64
N LEU A 253 14.51 6.05 -12.40
CA LEU A 253 15.13 4.82 -12.88
C LEU A 253 16.35 5.06 -13.79
N ASN A 254 16.45 6.28 -14.34
CA ASN A 254 17.53 6.72 -15.21
C ASN A 254 18.43 7.78 -14.53
N GLY A 255 18.43 7.85 -13.19
CA GLY A 255 19.23 8.81 -12.42
C GLY A 255 18.85 10.28 -12.66
N ARG A 256 17.63 10.57 -13.12
CA ARG A 256 17.11 11.91 -13.38
C ARG A 256 16.01 12.27 -12.38
N ASN A 257 15.96 13.54 -12.00
CA ASN A 257 14.92 14.06 -11.12
C ASN A 257 13.53 13.91 -11.75
N ALA A 258 12.55 13.52 -10.95
CA ALA A 258 11.15 13.51 -11.34
C ALA A 258 10.43 14.78 -10.88
N LYS A 259 9.40 15.21 -11.63
CA LYS A 259 8.54 16.35 -11.29
C LYS A 259 7.12 15.86 -11.13
N VAL A 260 6.53 16.13 -9.97
CA VAL A 260 5.23 15.60 -9.56
C VAL A 260 4.28 16.76 -9.23
N PRO A 261 3.40 17.15 -10.15
CA PRO A 261 2.33 18.09 -9.86
C PRO A 261 1.22 17.42 -9.05
N LEU A 262 0.76 18.06 -7.98
CA LEU A 262 -0.34 17.60 -7.14
C LEU A 262 -1.26 18.76 -6.77
N THR A 263 -2.54 18.44 -6.59
CA THR A 263 -3.51 19.33 -5.97
C THR A 263 -3.97 18.72 -4.65
N VAL A 264 -3.81 19.46 -3.56
CA VAL A 264 -4.28 19.08 -2.22
C VAL A 264 -5.44 19.97 -1.83
N VAL A 265 -6.48 19.38 -1.26
CA VAL A 265 -7.64 20.09 -0.71
C VAL A 265 -7.69 19.88 0.79
N LEU A 266 -7.95 20.94 1.56
CA LEU A 266 -8.11 20.86 3.00
C LEU A 266 -9.48 21.43 3.38
N ALA A 267 -10.35 20.56 3.91
CA ALA A 267 -11.67 20.89 4.46
C ALA A 267 -12.50 21.84 3.56
N ASP A 268 -12.40 21.73 2.24
CA ASP A 268 -12.99 22.63 1.22
C ASP A 268 -12.68 24.13 1.42
N GLY A 269 -11.83 24.49 2.37
CA GLY A 269 -11.46 25.86 2.68
C GLY A 269 -10.12 26.30 2.11
N LEU A 270 -9.24 25.34 1.77
CA LEU A 270 -7.92 25.58 1.21
C LEU A 270 -7.66 24.64 0.03
N ARG A 271 -7.09 25.18 -1.03
CA ARG A 271 -6.61 24.42 -2.19
C ARG A 271 -5.16 24.78 -2.46
N LEU A 272 -4.29 23.80 -2.45
CA LEU A 272 -2.87 23.91 -2.77
C LEU A 272 -2.60 23.23 -4.12
N GLN A 273 -2.05 24.00 -5.08
CA GLN A 273 -1.44 23.45 -6.29
C GLN A 273 0.08 23.44 -6.08
N ALA A 274 0.68 22.26 -6.05
CA ALA A 274 2.08 22.08 -5.72
C ALA A 274 2.81 21.33 -6.83
N LEU A 275 4.05 21.71 -7.08
CA LEU A 275 5.00 20.94 -7.86
C LEU A 275 6.07 20.41 -6.90
N PHE A 276 6.10 19.12 -6.68
CA PHE A 276 7.19 18.45 -5.98
C PHE A 276 8.25 18.00 -6.99
N ALA A 277 9.52 18.06 -6.59
CA ALA A 277 10.60 17.41 -7.30
C ALA A 277 11.13 16.28 -6.42
N VAL A 278 11.35 15.12 -7.04
CA VAL A 278 12.08 14.01 -6.41
C VAL A 278 13.47 14.01 -7.00
N LEU A 279 14.46 14.26 -6.16
CA LEU A 279 15.85 14.30 -6.57
C LEU A 279 16.39 12.87 -6.56
N ALA A 280 16.98 12.46 -7.68
CA ALA A 280 17.66 11.18 -7.77
C ALA A 280 18.92 11.20 -6.87
N GLU A 281 19.21 10.10 -6.21
CA GLU A 281 20.47 9.96 -5.47
C GLU A 281 21.65 10.18 -6.41
N ARG A 282 22.59 11.02 -5.98
CA ARG A 282 23.86 11.19 -6.67
C ARG A 282 24.81 10.08 -6.19
N HIS A 283 25.00 9.09 -7.03
CA HIS A 283 26.06 8.09 -6.83
C HIS A 283 27.45 8.67 -7.00
#